data_94b58dc7809de73b6f07bf0bfa40f580
#
_entry.id   94b58dc7809de73b6f07bf0bfa40f580
#
_cell.length_a   1.000
_cell.length_b   1.000
_cell.length_c   1.000
_cell.angle_alpha   90.00
_cell.angle_beta   90.00
_cell.angle_gamma   90.00
#
_symmetry.space_group_name_H-M   'P 1'
#
loop_
_entity.id
_entity.type
_entity.pdbx_description
1 polymer ?
#
loop_
_entity_poly.entity_id
_entity_poly.type
_entity_poly.pdbx_seq_one_letter_code
_entity_poly.pdbx_strand_id
1 'polypeptide(L)'
;MIRRPPRSTLSSSSAASDVYKRQALWQSYNIASARLGLDVGYEAVENMFLNLGITKDVPNYPSLFIGSFELSPYQAIQAYQTIASDGFYSPLRSIRQIKDTEGKIEFSYPYSIDQTIRPEPVALLKFAMQQTFERGTARGYSKKQIQLWNAGGKTGTSDDQRDSWFVGFAGELLVLIWLGFDDNRQTPLTGRTGAFQVWKNFINDIKPVKTAKSSMPRINYVWTDIEDGLRSGKKCKNSILIPFIEGTEPNKIPDVRRECSSKIENSRNTVMDKLKEVFEVGQE
;
A
#
# COMPACT_ATOMS: atom_id res chain seq x y z
N MET A 1 -16.99 -26.27 19.51
CA MET A 1 -16.86 -25.01 20.29
C MET A 1 -15.39 -24.58 20.27
N ILE A 2 -15.03 -23.61 19.45
CA ILE A 2 -13.67 -23.04 19.40
C ILE A 2 -13.63 -21.89 20.42
N ARG A 3 -12.86 -22.05 21.50
CA ARG A 3 -12.70 -20.99 22.50
C ARG A 3 -11.93 -19.81 21.89
N ARG A 4 -12.51 -18.60 21.96
CA ARG A 4 -11.82 -17.36 21.63
C ARG A 4 -10.67 -17.14 22.62
N PRO A 5 -9.46 -16.75 22.18
CA PRO A 5 -8.37 -16.43 23.09
C PRO A 5 -8.69 -15.16 23.91
N PRO A 6 -8.14 -15.02 25.13
CA PRO A 6 -8.45 -13.91 26.02
C PRO A 6 -7.93 -12.56 25.47
N ARG A 7 -8.71 -11.50 25.68
CA ARG A 7 -8.54 -10.14 25.14
C ARG A 7 -7.28 -9.36 25.62
N SER A 8 -6.47 -9.91 26.50
CA SER A 8 -5.37 -9.16 27.15
C SER A 8 -4.02 -9.17 26.43
N THR A 9 -3.88 -9.87 25.29
CA THR A 9 -2.62 -9.95 24.51
C THR A 9 -2.66 -9.18 23.19
N LEU A 10 -3.71 -8.41 22.94
CA LEU A 10 -4.00 -7.81 21.61
C LEU A 10 -3.22 -6.53 21.30
N SER A 11 -2.64 -5.80 22.26
CA SER A 11 -2.10 -4.47 21.99
C SER A 11 -0.70 -4.43 21.38
N SER A 12 0.20 -5.35 21.74
CA SER A 12 1.52 -5.45 21.11
C SER A 12 1.53 -6.28 19.83
N SER A 13 0.64 -7.28 19.74
CA SER A 13 0.47 -8.09 18.53
C SER A 13 -0.23 -7.33 17.39
N SER A 14 -1.07 -6.33 17.69
CA SER A 14 -1.78 -5.54 16.67
C SER A 14 -0.84 -4.62 15.89
N ALA A 15 0.06 -3.90 16.58
CA ALA A 15 0.99 -2.98 15.91
C ALA A 15 2.02 -3.71 15.04
N ALA A 16 2.59 -4.83 15.52
CA ALA A 16 3.45 -5.70 14.72
C ALA A 16 2.69 -6.24 13.51
N SER A 17 1.46 -6.73 13.69
CA SER A 17 0.60 -7.19 12.61
C SER A 17 0.37 -6.09 11.56
N ASP A 18 0.15 -4.85 11.96
CA ASP A 18 -0.08 -3.73 11.04
C ASP A 18 1.16 -3.36 10.23
N VAL A 19 2.35 -3.46 10.80
CA VAL A 19 3.60 -3.27 10.04
C VAL A 19 3.78 -4.36 9.00
N TYR A 20 3.53 -5.64 9.35
CA TYR A 20 3.62 -6.75 8.40
C TYR A 20 2.57 -6.68 7.29
N LYS A 21 1.34 -6.24 7.58
CA LYS A 21 0.30 -6.01 6.54
C LYS A 21 0.76 -4.97 5.52
N ARG A 22 1.38 -3.88 5.96
CA ARG A 22 1.94 -2.85 5.09
C ARG A 22 3.11 -3.37 4.28
N GLN A 23 4.01 -4.16 4.90
CA GLN A 23 5.11 -4.83 4.19
C GLN A 23 4.58 -5.76 3.10
N ALA A 24 3.52 -6.52 3.38
CA ALA A 24 2.88 -7.39 2.40
C ALA A 24 2.42 -6.61 1.17
N LEU A 25 1.88 -5.40 1.35
CA LEU A 25 1.47 -4.55 0.23
C LEU A 25 2.67 -4.06 -0.60
N TRP A 26 3.67 -3.41 0.04
CA TRP A 26 4.76 -2.81 -0.75
C TRP A 26 5.75 -3.83 -1.33
N GLN A 27 5.88 -5.02 -0.72
CA GLN A 27 6.65 -6.14 -1.25
C GLN A 27 5.83 -7.08 -2.13
N SER A 28 4.50 -6.89 -2.15
CA SER A 28 3.56 -7.75 -2.91
C SER A 28 3.61 -9.23 -2.48
N TYR A 29 3.58 -9.49 -1.15
CA TYR A 29 3.58 -10.86 -0.62
C TYR A 29 2.19 -11.49 -0.76
N ASN A 30 2.05 -12.44 -1.68
CA ASN A 30 0.77 -13.06 -2.01
C ASN A 30 0.15 -13.82 -0.84
N ILE A 31 0.91 -14.66 -0.14
CA ILE A 31 0.40 -15.48 0.96
C ILE A 31 -0.14 -14.60 2.10
N ALA A 32 0.60 -13.55 2.46
CA ALA A 32 0.17 -12.64 3.53
C ALA A 32 -1.08 -11.84 3.13
N SER A 33 -1.16 -11.42 1.86
CA SER A 33 -2.33 -10.70 1.32
C SER A 33 -3.57 -11.59 1.25
N ALA A 34 -3.41 -12.84 0.76
CA ALA A 34 -4.51 -13.81 0.71
C ALA A 34 -5.03 -14.14 2.12
N ARG A 35 -4.15 -14.37 3.09
CA ARG A 35 -4.55 -14.62 4.49
C ARG A 35 -5.30 -13.44 5.08
N LEU A 36 -4.80 -12.22 4.89
CA LEU A 36 -5.50 -11.01 5.34
C LEU A 36 -6.87 -10.87 4.69
N GLY A 37 -6.99 -11.15 3.39
CA GLY A 37 -8.28 -11.11 2.68
C GLY A 37 -9.28 -12.13 3.24
N LEU A 38 -8.83 -13.36 3.54
CA LEU A 38 -9.67 -14.37 4.19
C LEU A 38 -10.13 -13.94 5.60
N ASP A 39 -9.25 -13.28 6.37
CA ASP A 39 -9.60 -12.75 7.68
C ASP A 39 -10.62 -11.60 7.61
N VAL A 40 -10.54 -10.77 6.57
CA VAL A 40 -11.48 -9.66 6.29
C VAL A 40 -12.82 -10.18 5.76
N GLY A 41 -12.79 -11.20 4.92
CA GLY A 41 -13.96 -11.84 4.31
C GLY A 41 -14.38 -11.21 2.97
N TYR A 42 -15.06 -12.01 2.16
CA TYR A 42 -15.46 -11.64 0.79
C TYR A 42 -16.48 -10.49 0.76
N GLU A 43 -17.49 -10.51 1.62
CA GLU A 43 -18.51 -9.47 1.70
C GLU A 43 -17.91 -8.07 1.97
N ALA A 44 -16.94 -7.98 2.89
CA ALA A 44 -16.28 -6.72 3.19
C ALA A 44 -15.43 -6.22 2.01
N VAL A 45 -14.80 -7.13 1.26
CA VAL A 45 -14.04 -6.80 0.05
C VAL A 45 -14.97 -6.36 -1.08
N GLU A 46 -16.07 -7.05 -1.30
CA GLU A 46 -17.10 -6.67 -2.27
C GLU A 46 -17.68 -5.27 -1.99
N ASN A 47 -18.06 -5.00 -0.75
CA ASN A 47 -18.51 -3.68 -0.32
C ASN A 47 -17.43 -2.61 -0.56
N MET A 48 -16.15 -2.93 -0.37
CA MET A 48 -15.05 -2.02 -0.68
C MET A 48 -14.93 -1.76 -2.18
N PHE A 49 -15.11 -2.76 -3.04
CA PHE A 49 -15.13 -2.55 -4.49
C PHE A 49 -16.25 -1.60 -4.91
N LEU A 50 -17.45 -1.74 -4.35
CA LEU A 50 -18.54 -0.81 -4.59
C LEU A 50 -18.17 0.62 -4.18
N ASN A 51 -17.57 0.80 -3.00
CA ASN A 51 -17.11 2.10 -2.52
C ASN A 51 -15.99 2.71 -3.40
N LEU A 52 -15.24 1.88 -4.09
CA LEU A 52 -14.23 2.29 -5.08
C LEU A 52 -14.81 2.56 -6.48
N GLY A 53 -16.12 2.34 -6.67
CA GLY A 53 -16.81 2.55 -7.94
C GLY A 53 -16.75 1.36 -8.90
N ILE A 54 -16.43 0.16 -8.42
CA ILE A 54 -16.47 -1.08 -9.20
C ILE A 54 -17.80 -1.78 -8.92
N THR A 55 -18.64 -1.87 -9.96
CA THR A 55 -19.98 -2.47 -9.89
C THR A 55 -20.06 -3.86 -10.51
N LYS A 56 -18.92 -4.42 -10.94
CA LYS A 56 -18.83 -5.77 -11.49
C LYS A 56 -18.97 -6.79 -10.36
N ASP A 57 -19.68 -7.89 -10.62
CA ASP A 57 -19.79 -9.00 -9.69
C ASP A 57 -18.42 -9.52 -9.27
N VAL A 58 -18.20 -9.57 -7.96
CA VAL A 58 -16.92 -9.96 -7.37
C VAL A 58 -16.96 -11.48 -7.12
N PRO A 59 -16.02 -12.25 -7.70
CA PRO A 59 -16.02 -13.68 -7.51
C PRO A 59 -15.57 -14.08 -6.10
N ASN A 60 -16.11 -15.18 -5.61
CA ASN A 60 -15.85 -15.68 -4.26
C ASN A 60 -14.79 -16.81 -4.28
N TYR A 61 -13.52 -16.46 -4.56
CA TYR A 61 -12.41 -17.40 -4.50
C TYR A 61 -11.13 -16.72 -3.90
N PRO A 62 -10.24 -17.48 -3.24
CA PRO A 62 -9.11 -16.90 -2.48
C PRO A 62 -8.13 -16.06 -3.30
N SER A 63 -7.95 -16.33 -4.59
CA SER A 63 -7.05 -15.56 -5.44
C SER A 63 -7.55 -14.14 -5.73
N LEU A 64 -8.83 -13.83 -5.45
CA LEU A 64 -9.34 -12.46 -5.43
C LEU A 64 -8.47 -11.53 -4.58
N PHE A 65 -8.05 -12.01 -3.41
CA PHE A 65 -7.29 -11.20 -2.43
C PHE A 65 -5.85 -10.88 -2.85
N ILE A 66 -5.39 -11.47 -3.94
CA ILE A 66 -4.10 -11.15 -4.57
C ILE A 66 -4.24 -10.47 -5.92
N GLY A 67 -5.47 -10.12 -6.29
CA GLY A 67 -5.77 -9.36 -7.50
C GLY A 67 -6.10 -10.20 -8.73
N SER A 68 -6.44 -11.50 -8.57
CA SER A 68 -6.93 -12.37 -9.64
C SER A 68 -8.39 -12.03 -9.98
N PHE A 69 -8.63 -10.80 -10.38
CA PHE A 69 -9.94 -10.28 -10.75
C PHE A 69 -9.80 -9.44 -12.01
N GLU A 70 -10.53 -9.82 -13.04
CA GLU A 70 -10.46 -9.16 -14.33
C GLU A 70 -11.16 -7.80 -14.31
N LEU A 71 -10.39 -6.75 -14.52
CA LEU A 71 -10.87 -5.38 -14.68
C LEU A 71 -10.32 -4.77 -15.96
N SER A 72 -11.14 -3.98 -16.63
CA SER A 72 -10.61 -3.11 -17.68
C SER A 72 -9.70 -2.04 -17.08
N PRO A 73 -8.76 -1.46 -17.85
CA PRO A 73 -7.97 -0.32 -17.41
C PRO A 73 -8.82 0.84 -16.88
N TYR A 74 -9.99 1.06 -17.48
CA TYR A 74 -10.93 2.08 -17.06
C TYR A 74 -11.51 1.79 -15.65
N GLN A 75 -11.93 0.55 -15.39
CA GLN A 75 -12.44 0.17 -14.07
C GLN A 75 -11.33 0.21 -13.00
N ALA A 76 -10.14 -0.25 -13.35
CA ALA A 76 -9.00 -0.22 -12.43
C ALA A 76 -8.63 1.22 -12.05
N ILE A 77 -8.50 2.14 -13.03
CA ILE A 77 -8.15 3.53 -12.72
C ILE A 77 -9.27 4.26 -11.98
N GLN A 78 -10.54 3.89 -12.17
CA GLN A 78 -11.66 4.42 -11.37
C GLN A 78 -11.49 4.09 -9.88
N ALA A 79 -11.13 2.85 -9.54
CA ALA A 79 -10.88 2.47 -8.16
C ALA A 79 -9.71 3.24 -7.54
N TYR A 80 -8.63 3.37 -8.28
CA TYR A 80 -7.45 4.12 -7.82
C TYR A 80 -7.69 5.63 -7.76
N GLN A 81 -8.64 6.17 -8.53
CA GLN A 81 -9.05 7.57 -8.43
C GLN A 81 -9.59 7.87 -7.04
N THR A 82 -10.46 7.03 -6.50
CA THR A 82 -11.02 7.20 -5.15
C THR A 82 -9.91 7.16 -4.09
N ILE A 83 -8.92 6.27 -4.23
CA ILE A 83 -7.77 6.20 -3.34
C ILE A 83 -6.88 7.45 -3.48
N ALA A 84 -6.56 7.86 -4.72
CA ALA A 84 -5.71 9.04 -4.98
C ALA A 84 -6.34 10.33 -4.43
N SER A 85 -7.67 10.42 -4.46
CA SER A 85 -8.47 11.55 -3.99
C SER A 85 -8.91 11.42 -2.51
N ASP A 86 -8.12 10.75 -1.68
CA ASP A 86 -8.33 10.66 -0.22
C ASP A 86 -9.70 10.11 0.20
N GLY A 87 -10.25 9.19 -0.61
CA GLY A 87 -11.52 8.51 -0.36
C GLY A 87 -12.74 9.19 -1.00
N PHE A 88 -12.51 10.23 -1.81
CA PHE A 88 -13.56 10.86 -2.60
C PHE A 88 -13.71 10.16 -3.95
N TYR A 89 -14.86 9.54 -4.14
CA TYR A 89 -15.27 8.99 -5.43
C TYR A 89 -15.79 10.10 -6.34
N SER A 90 -15.32 10.10 -7.58
CA SER A 90 -15.88 10.90 -8.66
C SER A 90 -15.85 10.05 -9.93
N PRO A 91 -16.98 9.90 -10.65
CA PRO A 91 -17.01 9.13 -11.89
C PRO A 91 -16.02 9.69 -12.90
N LEU A 92 -15.24 8.80 -13.51
CA LEU A 92 -14.35 9.19 -14.60
C LEU A 92 -15.16 9.68 -15.80
N ARG A 93 -14.68 10.71 -16.45
CA ARG A 93 -15.30 11.29 -17.64
C ARG A 93 -14.24 11.72 -18.64
N SER A 94 -14.43 11.36 -19.89
CA SER A 94 -13.57 11.79 -21.03
C SER A 94 -14.06 13.07 -21.70
N ILE A 95 -15.37 13.37 -21.57
CA ILE A 95 -15.99 14.56 -22.14
C ILE A 95 -16.51 15.45 -21.02
N ARG A 96 -16.09 16.71 -21.00
CA ARG A 96 -16.56 17.70 -20.02
C ARG A 96 -17.76 18.48 -20.51
N GLN A 97 -17.69 18.93 -21.77
CA GLN A 97 -18.67 19.80 -22.37
C GLN A 97 -18.79 19.50 -23.85
N ILE A 98 -19.98 19.70 -24.39
CA ILE A 98 -20.25 19.76 -25.84
C ILE A 98 -20.58 21.21 -26.16
N LYS A 99 -19.93 21.77 -27.19
CA LYS A 99 -20.15 23.13 -27.65
C LYS A 99 -20.54 23.09 -29.11
N ASP A 100 -21.38 24.05 -29.52
CA ASP A 100 -21.67 24.30 -30.93
C ASP A 100 -20.49 24.98 -31.66
N THR A 101 -20.66 25.24 -32.93
CA THR A 101 -19.65 25.91 -33.77
C THR A 101 -19.37 27.36 -33.37
N GLU A 102 -20.28 27.99 -32.63
CA GLU A 102 -20.17 29.34 -32.11
C GLU A 102 -19.53 29.41 -30.72
N GLY A 103 -19.21 28.23 -30.12
CA GLY A 103 -18.59 28.10 -28.81
C GLY A 103 -19.57 28.12 -27.65
N LYS A 104 -20.88 28.16 -27.92
CA LYS A 104 -21.92 28.06 -26.87
C LYS A 104 -22.00 26.65 -26.34
N ILE A 105 -22.11 26.54 -25.01
CA ILE A 105 -22.22 25.22 -24.34
C ILE A 105 -23.63 24.67 -24.57
N GLU A 106 -23.74 23.56 -25.28
CA GLU A 106 -24.98 22.82 -25.48
C GLU A 106 -25.24 21.82 -24.37
N PHE A 107 -24.17 21.20 -23.88
CA PHE A 107 -24.25 20.22 -22.78
C PHE A 107 -23.01 20.28 -21.93
N SER A 108 -23.19 20.17 -20.61
CA SER A 108 -22.09 20.03 -19.64
C SER A 108 -22.36 18.82 -18.76
N TYR A 109 -21.43 17.86 -18.77
CA TYR A 109 -21.53 16.69 -17.90
C TYR A 109 -21.41 17.12 -16.43
N PRO A 110 -22.36 16.72 -15.58
CA PRO A 110 -22.34 17.08 -14.16
C PRO A 110 -21.10 16.53 -13.49
N TYR A 111 -20.60 17.30 -12.54
CA TYR A 111 -19.51 16.86 -11.67
C TYR A 111 -20.11 16.45 -10.32
N SER A 112 -19.90 15.17 -9.92
CA SER A 112 -20.25 14.69 -8.59
C SER A 112 -19.01 14.24 -7.85
N ILE A 113 -19.01 14.49 -6.54
CA ILE A 113 -17.98 14.01 -5.62
C ILE A 113 -18.68 13.49 -4.39
N ASP A 114 -18.43 12.23 -4.06
CA ASP A 114 -19.00 11.57 -2.89
C ASP A 114 -17.88 10.98 -2.04
N GLN A 115 -17.88 11.21 -0.73
CA GLN A 115 -16.93 10.58 0.16
C GLN A 115 -17.40 9.17 0.49
N THR A 116 -16.88 8.16 -0.22
CA THR A 116 -17.27 6.76 -0.07
C THR A 116 -16.37 6.00 0.89
N ILE A 117 -15.15 6.48 1.12
CA ILE A 117 -14.18 5.88 2.04
C ILE A 117 -13.65 6.96 2.99
N ARG A 118 -13.54 6.64 4.27
CA ARG A 118 -12.94 7.56 5.24
C ARG A 118 -11.47 7.86 4.88
N PRO A 119 -10.99 9.10 5.08
CA PRO A 119 -9.64 9.50 4.65
C PRO A 119 -8.52 8.83 5.44
N GLU A 120 -8.74 8.45 6.72
CA GLU A 120 -7.70 7.88 7.56
C GLU A 120 -7.17 6.52 7.02
N PRO A 121 -8.02 5.51 6.71
CA PRO A 121 -7.55 4.28 6.06
C PRO A 121 -6.85 4.54 4.72
N VAL A 122 -7.36 5.50 3.93
CA VAL A 122 -6.76 5.86 2.64
C VAL A 122 -5.36 6.44 2.83
N ALA A 123 -5.14 7.26 3.85
CA ALA A 123 -3.82 7.80 4.17
C ALA A 123 -2.80 6.69 4.50
N LEU A 124 -3.23 5.66 5.26
CA LEU A 124 -2.38 4.49 5.54
C LEU A 124 -2.06 3.71 4.28
N LEU A 125 -3.04 3.53 3.39
CA LEU A 125 -2.86 2.86 2.10
C LEU A 125 -1.92 3.64 1.18
N LYS A 126 -2.13 4.95 1.03
CA LYS A 126 -1.24 5.84 0.24
C LYS A 126 0.19 5.81 0.75
N PHE A 127 0.39 5.83 2.07
CA PHE A 127 1.72 5.66 2.66
C PHE A 127 2.35 4.32 2.26
N ALA A 128 1.61 3.20 2.33
CA ALA A 128 2.12 1.91 1.92
C ALA A 128 2.45 1.87 0.41
N MET A 129 1.65 2.54 -0.42
CA MET A 129 1.94 2.71 -1.85
C MET A 129 3.18 3.58 -2.12
N GLN A 130 3.48 4.58 -1.29
CA GLN A 130 4.74 5.35 -1.36
C GLN A 130 5.96 4.47 -1.03
N GLN A 131 5.80 3.54 -0.06
CA GLN A 131 6.87 2.62 0.32
C GLN A 131 7.22 1.63 -0.81
N THR A 132 6.35 1.38 -1.79
CA THR A 132 6.71 0.56 -2.97
C THR A 132 7.87 1.16 -3.75
N PHE A 133 7.97 2.49 -3.82
CA PHE A 133 9.07 3.18 -4.48
C PHE A 133 10.37 3.20 -3.67
N GLU A 134 10.25 3.24 -2.36
CA GLU A 134 11.41 3.37 -1.46
C GLU A 134 12.00 2.00 -1.12
N ARG A 135 11.13 1.03 -0.83
CA ARG A 135 11.49 -0.27 -0.23
C ARG A 135 10.93 -1.48 -0.97
N GLY A 136 9.94 -1.28 -1.83
CA GLY A 136 9.14 -2.34 -2.44
C GLY A 136 9.46 -2.65 -3.89
N THR A 137 8.45 -3.18 -4.58
CA THR A 137 8.55 -3.72 -5.95
C THR A 137 8.83 -2.66 -7.02
N ALA A 138 8.54 -1.39 -6.76
CA ALA A 138 8.76 -0.28 -7.70
C ALA A 138 9.94 0.62 -7.30
N ARG A 139 11.00 0.08 -6.69
CA ARG A 139 12.20 0.88 -6.37
C ARG A 139 12.74 1.57 -7.60
N GLY A 140 13.01 2.87 -7.51
CA GLY A 140 13.54 3.63 -8.62
C GLY A 140 13.42 5.15 -8.50
N TYR A 141 12.81 5.62 -7.41
CA TYR A 141 12.76 7.03 -7.06
C TYR A 141 13.54 7.32 -5.78
N SER A 142 14.18 8.49 -5.71
CA SER A 142 14.75 8.98 -4.47
C SER A 142 13.65 9.44 -3.51
N LYS A 143 13.94 9.45 -2.20
CA LYS A 143 13.03 10.02 -1.20
C LYS A 143 12.60 11.44 -1.55
N LYS A 144 13.52 12.26 -2.09
CA LYS A 144 13.25 13.63 -2.50
C LYS A 144 12.19 13.69 -3.60
N GLN A 145 12.26 12.82 -4.62
CA GLN A 145 11.28 12.76 -5.70
C GLN A 145 9.92 12.28 -5.21
N ILE A 146 9.91 11.23 -4.36
CA ILE A 146 8.66 10.72 -3.75
C ILE A 146 7.97 11.82 -2.94
N GLN A 147 8.73 12.56 -2.13
CA GLN A 147 8.18 13.66 -1.33
C GLN A 147 7.78 14.87 -2.17
N LEU A 148 8.54 15.19 -3.23
CA LEU A 148 8.26 16.31 -4.12
C LEU A 148 6.90 16.16 -4.79
N TRP A 149 6.59 14.95 -5.27
CA TRP A 149 5.36 14.66 -6.00
C TRP A 149 4.31 13.93 -5.16
N ASN A 150 4.58 13.69 -3.88
CA ASN A 150 3.73 12.83 -3.03
C ASN A 150 3.40 11.50 -3.73
N ALA A 151 4.40 10.92 -4.41
CA ALA A 151 4.21 9.82 -5.34
C ALA A 151 4.07 8.47 -4.65
N GLY A 152 3.18 7.64 -5.14
CA GLY A 152 2.97 6.27 -4.68
C GLY A 152 2.35 5.42 -5.79
N GLY A 153 2.49 4.11 -5.70
CA GLY A 153 1.92 3.23 -6.71
C GLY A 153 2.00 1.75 -6.36
N LYS A 154 1.47 0.92 -7.27
CA LYS A 154 1.44 -0.54 -7.11
C LYS A 154 1.72 -1.22 -8.44
N THR A 155 2.60 -2.22 -8.41
CA THR A 155 2.85 -3.14 -9.53
C THR A 155 1.83 -4.26 -9.52
N GLY A 156 1.43 -4.73 -10.70
CA GLY A 156 0.69 -5.95 -10.92
C GLY A 156 1.40 -6.81 -11.99
N THR A 157 1.37 -8.11 -11.81
CA THR A 157 1.87 -9.08 -12.78
C THR A 157 0.96 -10.29 -12.70
N SER A 158 0.33 -10.66 -13.80
CA SER A 158 -0.47 -11.88 -13.87
C SER A 158 0.42 -13.12 -13.96
N ASP A 159 -0.20 -14.28 -13.76
CA ASP A 159 0.48 -15.56 -13.90
C ASP A 159 1.09 -15.68 -15.31
N ASP A 160 2.23 -16.35 -15.41
CA ASP A 160 3.01 -16.50 -16.63
C ASP A 160 3.43 -15.17 -17.29
N GLN A 161 3.39 -14.06 -16.56
CA GLN A 161 3.75 -12.73 -17.08
C GLN A 161 2.94 -12.31 -18.32
N ARG A 162 1.66 -12.64 -18.39
CA ARG A 162 0.78 -12.27 -19.50
C ARG A 162 0.47 -10.78 -19.48
N ASP A 163 0.32 -10.21 -18.26
CA ASP A 163 0.05 -8.80 -18.06
C ASP A 163 1.07 -8.15 -17.15
N SER A 164 1.51 -7.00 -17.56
CA SER A 164 2.35 -6.09 -16.77
C SER A 164 1.54 -4.84 -16.45
N TRP A 165 1.23 -4.62 -15.17
CA TRP A 165 0.43 -3.49 -14.69
C TRP A 165 1.24 -2.59 -13.78
N PHE A 166 1.00 -1.31 -13.90
CA PHE A 166 1.39 -0.33 -12.89
C PHE A 166 0.35 0.77 -12.79
N VAL A 167 -0.09 1.05 -11.55
CA VAL A 167 -0.93 2.22 -11.25
C VAL A 167 -0.20 3.07 -10.22
N GLY A 168 -0.09 4.37 -10.50
CA GLY A 168 0.58 5.28 -9.59
C GLY A 168 0.07 6.70 -9.69
N PHE A 169 0.11 7.39 -8.56
CA PHE A 169 -0.15 8.82 -8.46
C PHE A 169 1.15 9.58 -8.25
N ALA A 170 1.23 10.78 -8.81
CA ALA A 170 2.33 11.73 -8.62
C ALA A 170 1.81 13.15 -8.83
N GLY A 171 1.88 13.99 -7.82
CA GLY A 171 1.27 15.31 -7.85
C GLY A 171 -0.24 15.22 -8.11
N GLU A 172 -0.72 15.95 -9.08
CA GLU A 172 -2.12 15.95 -9.53
C GLU A 172 -2.47 14.81 -10.51
N LEU A 173 -1.49 13.99 -10.89
CA LEU A 173 -1.68 12.94 -11.89
C LEU A 173 -1.92 11.58 -11.23
N LEU A 174 -2.88 10.85 -11.77
CA LEU A 174 -3.06 9.41 -11.57
C LEU A 174 -2.91 8.75 -12.93
N VAL A 175 -1.97 7.82 -13.06
CA VAL A 175 -1.63 7.17 -14.32
C VAL A 175 -1.60 5.66 -14.14
N LEU A 176 -2.30 4.96 -15.03
CA LEU A 176 -2.29 3.52 -15.15
C LEU A 176 -1.61 3.13 -16.45
N ILE A 177 -0.69 2.19 -16.37
CA ILE A 177 -0.03 1.56 -17.53
C ILE A 177 -0.35 0.06 -17.51
N TRP A 178 -0.81 -0.43 -18.62
CA TRP A 178 -0.96 -1.85 -18.90
C TRP A 178 -0.17 -2.21 -20.16
N LEU A 179 0.57 -3.30 -20.07
CA LEU A 179 1.27 -3.90 -21.20
C LEU A 179 0.92 -5.38 -21.25
N GLY A 180 0.41 -5.82 -22.38
CA GLY A 180 -0.02 -7.20 -22.62
C GLY A 180 -0.32 -7.39 -24.10
N PHE A 181 -0.79 -8.58 -24.43
CA PHE A 181 -1.24 -8.92 -25.78
C PHE A 181 -2.73 -9.27 -25.77
N ASP A 182 -3.45 -8.87 -26.80
CA ASP A 182 -4.89 -9.13 -26.92
C ASP A 182 -5.22 -10.63 -27.01
N ASP A 183 -4.29 -11.45 -27.51
CA ASP A 183 -4.39 -12.91 -27.55
C ASP A 183 -3.94 -13.59 -26.23
N ASN A 184 -3.71 -12.82 -25.19
CA ASN A 184 -3.33 -13.29 -23.85
C ASN A 184 -2.07 -14.16 -23.82
N ARG A 185 -1.15 -14.04 -24.81
CA ARG A 185 0.14 -14.72 -24.79
C ARG A 185 1.09 -14.09 -23.76
N GLN A 186 2.08 -14.85 -23.33
CA GLN A 186 3.09 -14.39 -22.39
C GLN A 186 3.90 -13.20 -22.92
N THR A 187 4.24 -12.28 -22.01
CA THR A 187 5.23 -11.24 -22.24
C THR A 187 6.51 -11.56 -21.44
N PRO A 188 7.69 -11.03 -21.79
CA PRO A 188 8.87 -11.11 -20.92
C PRO A 188 8.85 -10.08 -19.79
N LEU A 189 7.69 -9.46 -19.49
CA LEU A 189 7.57 -8.28 -18.65
C LEU A 189 6.85 -8.59 -17.33
N THR A 190 7.37 -8.05 -16.26
CA THR A 190 6.67 -7.92 -14.97
C THR A 190 6.16 -6.50 -14.79
N GLY A 191 5.30 -6.25 -13.82
CA GLY A 191 4.87 -4.89 -13.48
C GLY A 191 6.04 -3.95 -13.20
N ARG A 192 7.17 -4.46 -12.69
CA ARG A 192 8.39 -3.69 -12.44
C ARG A 192 9.20 -3.42 -13.72
N THR A 193 9.42 -4.44 -14.54
CA THR A 193 10.31 -4.36 -15.71
C THR A 193 9.62 -3.76 -16.93
N GLY A 194 8.28 -3.82 -16.99
CA GLY A 194 7.45 -3.27 -18.06
C GLY A 194 6.74 -1.98 -17.63
N ALA A 195 5.51 -2.10 -17.17
CA ALA A 195 4.60 -0.98 -16.95
C ALA A 195 5.15 0.12 -16.02
N PHE A 196 5.88 -0.24 -14.96
CA PHE A 196 6.51 0.74 -14.09
C PHE A 196 7.58 1.57 -14.80
N GLN A 197 8.36 0.99 -15.73
CA GLN A 197 9.39 1.75 -16.45
C GLN A 197 8.75 2.80 -17.37
N VAL A 198 7.66 2.45 -18.05
CA VAL A 198 6.90 3.39 -18.89
C VAL A 198 6.33 4.52 -18.03
N TRP A 199 5.68 4.17 -16.90
CA TRP A 199 5.12 5.12 -15.96
C TRP A 199 6.21 6.08 -15.43
N LYS A 200 7.35 5.53 -15.03
CA LYS A 200 8.48 6.29 -14.49
C LYS A 200 9.02 7.32 -15.49
N ASN A 201 9.21 6.91 -16.76
CA ASN A 201 9.69 7.80 -17.80
C ASN A 201 8.67 8.91 -18.05
N PHE A 202 7.39 8.54 -18.18
CA PHE A 202 6.30 9.50 -18.38
C PHE A 202 6.24 10.57 -17.28
N ILE A 203 6.30 10.18 -16.00
CA ILE A 203 6.28 11.12 -14.88
C ILE A 203 7.55 12.00 -14.84
N ASN A 204 8.70 11.45 -15.18
CA ASN A 204 9.94 12.23 -15.24
C ASN A 204 9.93 13.29 -16.36
N ASP A 205 9.28 12.99 -17.48
CA ASP A 205 9.16 13.91 -18.61
C ASP A 205 8.15 15.03 -18.33
N ILE A 206 6.97 14.67 -17.79
CA ILE A 206 5.91 15.64 -17.48
C ILE A 206 6.24 16.51 -16.27
N LYS A 207 6.92 15.97 -15.25
CA LYS A 207 7.26 16.66 -13.98
C LYS A 207 6.01 17.27 -13.34
N PRO A 208 5.11 16.43 -12.80
CA PRO A 208 3.80 16.86 -12.30
C PRO A 208 3.90 17.96 -11.23
N VAL A 209 2.87 18.79 -11.16
CA VAL A 209 2.78 19.85 -10.15
C VAL A 209 2.60 19.20 -8.76
N LYS A 210 3.33 19.74 -7.80
CA LYS A 210 3.23 19.28 -6.41
C LYS A 210 1.84 19.60 -5.86
N THR A 211 1.13 18.58 -5.41
CA THR A 211 -0.11 18.78 -4.63
C THR A 211 0.22 19.13 -3.19
N ALA A 212 -0.60 19.98 -2.58
CA ALA A 212 -0.52 20.26 -1.16
C ALA A 212 -0.69 18.95 -0.38
N LYS A 213 0.18 18.72 0.60
CA LYS A 213 0.03 17.57 1.49
C LYS A 213 -1.21 17.83 2.34
N SER A 214 -2.25 17.03 2.16
CA SER A 214 -3.43 17.09 3.01
C SER A 214 -3.00 16.79 4.45
N SER A 215 -3.25 17.73 5.36
CA SER A 215 -3.15 17.44 6.79
C SER A 215 -4.38 16.62 7.17
N MET A 216 -4.19 15.31 7.37
CA MET A 216 -5.30 14.46 7.78
C MET A 216 -5.45 14.53 9.30
N PRO A 217 -6.60 15.00 9.82
CA PRO A 217 -6.88 14.89 11.24
C PRO A 217 -6.86 13.40 11.65
N ARG A 218 -6.53 13.14 12.91
CA ARG A 218 -6.52 11.80 13.49
C ARG A 218 -5.47 10.82 12.91
N ILE A 219 -4.42 11.33 12.26
CA ILE A 219 -3.26 10.55 11.85
C ILE A 219 -2.03 10.99 12.63
N ASN A 220 -1.50 10.06 13.42
CA ASN A 220 -0.27 10.23 14.17
C ASN A 220 0.89 9.51 13.51
N TYR A 221 2.04 10.18 13.40
CA TYR A 221 3.26 9.58 12.85
C TYR A 221 4.17 9.14 13.99
N VAL A 222 4.52 7.85 13.99
CA VAL A 222 5.35 7.24 15.03
C VAL A 222 6.57 6.55 14.41
N TRP A 223 7.76 6.81 14.97
CA TRP A 223 8.95 6.04 14.63
C TRP A 223 8.76 4.60 15.10
N THR A 224 8.82 3.66 14.18
CA THR A 224 8.50 2.26 14.39
C THR A 224 9.56 1.39 13.76
N ASP A 225 10.03 0.38 14.48
CA ASP A 225 10.91 -0.63 13.93
C ASP A 225 10.12 -1.52 12.98
N ILE A 226 10.65 -1.75 11.76
CA ILE A 226 9.96 -2.52 10.72
C ILE A 226 10.00 -4.02 10.95
N GLU A 227 10.84 -4.52 11.85
CA GLU A 227 10.98 -5.95 12.13
C GLU A 227 10.02 -6.42 13.22
N ASP A 228 9.83 -5.64 14.28
CA ASP A 228 9.00 -6.04 15.41
C ASP A 228 7.72 -5.19 15.58
N GLY A 229 7.58 -4.12 14.82
CA GLY A 229 6.41 -3.23 14.87
C GLY A 229 6.32 -2.36 16.12
N LEU A 230 7.34 -2.34 16.96
CA LEU A 230 7.35 -1.57 18.20
C LEU A 230 7.83 -0.13 17.95
N ARG A 231 7.49 0.77 18.89
CA ARG A 231 8.05 2.13 18.86
C ARG A 231 9.57 2.10 18.90
N SER A 232 10.18 2.94 18.11
CA SER A 232 11.63 3.00 17.96
C SER A 232 12.12 4.45 17.93
N GLY A 233 13.43 4.65 17.96
CA GLY A 233 14.04 5.96 17.86
C GLY A 233 14.31 6.36 16.39
N LYS A 234 14.29 7.65 16.09
CA LYS A 234 14.58 8.20 14.75
C LYS A 234 15.93 7.74 14.19
N LYS A 235 16.92 7.49 15.06
CA LYS A 235 18.30 7.14 14.68
C LYS A 235 18.53 5.63 14.53
N CYS A 236 17.52 4.79 14.76
CA CYS A 236 17.65 3.33 14.68
C CYS A 236 17.64 2.85 13.23
N LYS A 237 18.49 1.87 12.91
CA LYS A 237 18.75 1.39 11.54
C LYS A 237 17.47 0.93 10.81
N ASN A 238 16.59 0.21 11.51
CA ASN A 238 15.36 -0.35 10.95
C ASN A 238 14.12 0.49 11.24
N SER A 239 14.31 1.72 11.74
CA SER A 239 13.22 2.61 12.10
C SER A 239 12.71 3.40 10.90
N ILE A 240 11.40 3.44 10.76
CA ILE A 240 10.71 4.31 9.80
C ILE A 240 9.58 5.08 10.49
N LEU A 241 9.27 6.25 9.97
CA LEU A 241 8.16 7.05 10.44
C LEU A 241 6.88 6.57 9.77
N ILE A 242 6.01 5.90 10.54
CA ILE A 242 4.78 5.25 10.05
C ILE A 242 3.56 6.04 10.53
N PRO A 243 2.56 6.30 9.65
CA PRO A 243 1.27 6.84 10.06
C PRO A 243 0.41 5.77 10.75
N PHE A 244 -0.28 6.16 11.79
CA PHE A 244 -1.30 5.36 12.50
C PHE A 244 -2.56 6.21 12.67
N ILE A 245 -3.72 5.57 12.68
CA ILE A 245 -4.95 6.22 13.12
C ILE A 245 -4.82 6.47 14.63
N GLU A 246 -5.22 7.64 15.08
CA GLU A 246 -5.18 8.02 16.49
C GLU A 246 -5.79 6.93 17.38
N GLY A 247 -5.02 6.49 18.39
CA GLY A 247 -5.39 5.41 19.30
C GLY A 247 -5.01 4.00 18.83
N THR A 248 -4.44 3.83 17.62
CA THR A 248 -3.95 2.54 17.12
C THR A 248 -2.43 2.44 17.10
N GLU A 249 -1.72 3.44 17.62
CA GLU A 249 -0.27 3.47 17.64
C GLU A 249 0.30 2.38 18.56
N PRO A 250 1.51 1.87 18.26
CA PRO A 250 2.21 1.00 19.18
C PRO A 250 2.36 1.64 20.55
N ASN A 251 2.08 0.88 21.62
CA ASN A 251 2.21 1.39 22.98
C ASN A 251 3.60 1.98 23.25
N LYS A 252 3.66 3.02 24.07
CA LYS A 252 4.92 3.50 24.62
C LYS A 252 5.53 2.37 25.41
N ILE A 253 6.74 1.96 25.08
CA ILE A 253 7.49 1.01 25.90
C ILE A 253 7.84 1.75 27.19
N PRO A 254 7.48 1.20 28.38
CA PRO A 254 7.92 1.81 29.62
C PRO A 254 9.45 1.82 29.64
N ASP A 255 10.01 2.97 29.72
CA ASP A 255 11.33 3.45 30.17
C ASP A 255 12.54 2.49 30.22
N VAL A 256 12.64 1.54 29.33
CA VAL A 256 13.87 0.78 29.13
C VAL A 256 14.45 1.26 27.80
N ARG A 257 15.60 1.93 27.88
CA ARG A 257 16.43 2.44 26.80
C ARG A 257 16.60 1.43 25.66
N ARG A 258 15.58 1.26 24.81
CA ARG A 258 15.78 0.61 23.51
C ARG A 258 16.41 1.63 22.57
N GLU A 259 17.72 1.80 22.74
CA GLU A 259 18.53 2.51 21.77
C GLU A 259 18.63 1.79 20.43
N CYS A 260 17.64 1.10 19.94
CA CYS A 260 17.63 0.31 18.71
C CYS A 260 17.74 -1.20 18.96
N SER A 261 16.91 -1.99 18.29
CA SER A 261 16.83 -3.45 18.37
C SER A 261 18.15 -4.19 18.11
N SER A 262 19.10 -3.57 17.38
CA SER A 262 20.44 -4.12 17.15
C SER A 262 21.26 -4.38 18.43
N LYS A 263 20.96 -3.73 19.57
CA LYS A 263 21.61 -4.06 20.86
C LYS A 263 21.02 -5.30 21.53
N ILE A 264 19.80 -5.70 21.18
CA ILE A 264 19.16 -6.90 21.72
C ILE A 264 19.67 -8.16 21.02
N GLU A 265 19.94 -8.06 19.72
CA GLU A 265 20.51 -9.17 18.95
C GLU A 265 21.94 -9.51 19.44
N ASN A 266 22.76 -8.50 19.71
CA ASN A 266 24.06 -8.70 20.33
C ASN A 266 23.96 -9.27 21.75
N SER A 267 22.96 -8.87 22.54
CA SER A 267 22.75 -9.45 23.88
C SER A 267 22.22 -10.89 23.83
N ARG A 268 21.35 -11.23 22.86
CA ARG A 268 20.88 -12.61 22.65
C ARG A 268 22.00 -13.51 22.13
N ASN A 269 22.78 -13.05 21.17
CA ASN A 269 23.93 -13.80 20.66
C ASN A 269 24.97 -14.02 21.76
N THR A 270 25.28 -12.99 22.56
CA THR A 270 26.18 -13.13 23.73
C THR A 270 25.64 -14.10 24.79
N VAL A 271 24.33 -14.15 25.02
CA VAL A 271 23.72 -15.11 25.96
C VAL A 271 23.71 -16.51 25.35
N MET A 272 23.41 -16.67 24.07
CA MET A 272 23.45 -17.96 23.39
C MET A 272 24.88 -18.51 23.27
N ASP A 273 25.88 -17.65 23.06
CA ASP A 273 27.30 -18.03 23.04
C ASP A 273 27.77 -18.45 24.42
N LYS A 274 27.39 -17.73 25.48
CA LYS A 274 27.68 -18.14 26.88
C LYS A 274 26.96 -19.43 27.29
N LEU A 275 25.74 -19.69 26.79
CA LEU A 275 25.04 -20.93 26.99
C LEU A 275 25.73 -22.12 26.30
N LYS A 276 26.26 -21.90 25.07
CA LYS A 276 27.05 -22.91 24.39
C LYS A 276 28.32 -23.26 25.14
N GLU A 277 29.08 -22.27 25.62
CA GLU A 277 30.28 -22.49 26.46
C GLU A 277 29.97 -23.31 27.74
N VAL A 278 28.81 -23.06 28.38
CA VAL A 278 28.40 -23.82 29.59
C VAL A 278 27.97 -25.26 29.26
N PHE A 279 27.43 -25.51 28.04
CA PHE A 279 27.04 -26.87 27.64
C PHE A 279 28.20 -27.68 27.04
N GLU A 280 29.26 -27.03 26.51
CA GLU A 280 30.43 -27.72 26.01
C GLU A 280 31.40 -28.18 27.14
N VAL A 281 31.41 -27.49 28.28
CA VAL A 281 32.23 -27.85 29.47
C VAL A 281 31.63 -29.01 30.28
N GLY A 282 30.45 -29.52 29.96
CA GLY A 282 29.77 -30.61 30.67
C GLY A 282 29.92 -32.00 29.99
N GLN A 283 30.81 -32.17 29.01
CA GLN A 283 31.04 -33.43 28.29
C GLN A 283 32.50 -33.93 28.33
N GLU A 284 33.27 -33.56 29.35
CA GLU A 284 34.52 -34.23 29.71
C GLU A 284 34.39 -35.08 31.00
#